data_da4054c1ffae1ca436140197c7ddcdf2
#
_entry.id   da4054c1ffae1ca436140197c7ddcdf2
#
_cell.length_a   1.000
_cell.length_b   1.000
_cell.length_c   1.000
_cell.angle_alpha   90.00
_cell.angle_beta   90.00
_cell.angle_gamma   90.00
#
_symmetry.space_group_name_H-M   'P 1'
#
loop_
_entity.id
_entity.type
_entity.pdbx_description
1 polymer ?
#
loop_
_entity_poly.entity_id
_entity_poly.type
_entity_poly.pdbx_seq_one_letter_code
_entity_poly.pdbx_strand_id
1 'polypeptide(L)'
;MEFMEYRDPIVLYLDDKPSTDYGIKLYESNILSAPSKKLEFIDIEGRDGALTIDNGYEDFILKLSCVLVNEHDEVECTPALARRAKKFLLDGVNRKIQLSEDMDYYLLGTYNSDIDIEEAIETFGLFQAQFRCKPYRF
;
A
#
# COMPACT_ATOMS: atom_id res chain seq x y z
N MET A 1 -1.14 -21.04 -10.48
CA MET A 1 -2.48 -20.54 -10.22
C MET A 1 -3.04 -19.90 -11.45
N GLU A 2 -4.02 -20.55 -12.05
CA GLU A 2 -4.56 -20.12 -13.33
C GLU A 2 -5.19 -18.74 -13.30
N PHE A 3 -5.86 -18.38 -12.20
CA PHE A 3 -6.50 -17.06 -12.09
C PHE A 3 -5.49 -15.90 -12.11
N MET A 4 -4.24 -16.13 -11.74
CA MET A 4 -3.20 -15.11 -11.78
C MET A 4 -2.77 -14.79 -13.23
N GLU A 5 -2.94 -15.73 -14.14
CA GLU A 5 -2.60 -15.56 -15.55
C GLU A 5 -3.57 -14.63 -16.29
N TYR A 6 -4.79 -14.51 -15.76
CA TYR A 6 -5.86 -13.72 -16.39
C TYR A 6 -6.00 -12.32 -15.78
N ARG A 7 -5.20 -11.98 -14.78
CA ARG A 7 -5.20 -10.65 -14.19
C ARG A 7 -4.10 -9.81 -14.80
N ASP A 8 -4.43 -8.57 -15.13
CA ASP A 8 -3.41 -7.61 -15.50
C ASP A 8 -2.52 -7.37 -14.28
N PRO A 9 -1.20 -7.32 -14.46
CA PRO A 9 -0.30 -7.03 -13.36
C PRO A 9 -0.59 -5.64 -12.80
N ILE A 10 -0.61 -5.53 -11.47
CA ILE A 10 -0.81 -4.27 -10.79
C ILE A 10 0.53 -3.54 -10.75
N VAL A 11 0.55 -2.29 -11.20
CA VAL A 11 1.74 -1.44 -11.16
C VAL A 11 1.53 -0.33 -10.16
N LEU A 12 2.49 -0.17 -9.25
CA LEU A 12 2.51 0.92 -8.29
C LEU A 12 3.32 2.08 -8.87
N TYR A 13 2.71 3.25 -8.88
CA TYR A 13 3.39 4.49 -9.28
C TYR A 13 3.61 5.36 -8.05
N LEU A 14 4.86 5.64 -7.74
CA LEU A 14 5.26 6.60 -6.69
C LEU A 14 5.92 7.80 -7.35
N ASP A 15 5.28 8.96 -7.21
CA ASP A 15 5.73 10.19 -7.86
C ASP A 15 5.96 10.00 -9.37
N ASP A 16 5.02 9.29 -10.02
CA ASP A 16 5.02 8.96 -11.46
C ASP A 16 6.11 7.96 -11.88
N LYS A 17 6.77 7.32 -10.92
CA LYS A 17 7.77 6.28 -11.20
C LYS A 17 7.14 4.89 -11.02
N PRO A 18 7.14 4.05 -12.05
CA PRO A 18 6.53 2.72 -11.96
C PRO A 18 7.37 1.76 -11.13
N SER A 19 6.70 0.92 -10.34
CA SER A 19 7.37 -0.09 -9.53
C SER A 19 8.11 -1.14 -10.36
N THR A 20 7.68 -1.37 -11.59
CA THR A 20 8.33 -2.32 -12.50
C THR A 20 9.77 -1.96 -12.83
N ASP A 21 10.12 -0.67 -12.82
CA ASP A 21 11.49 -0.21 -13.02
C ASP A 21 12.41 -0.54 -11.84
N TYR A 22 11.82 -0.90 -10.70
CA TYR A 22 12.53 -1.17 -9.44
C TYR A 22 12.42 -2.62 -9.01
N GLY A 23 11.93 -3.49 -9.89
CA GLY A 23 11.85 -4.92 -9.62
C GLY A 23 10.75 -5.31 -8.64
N ILE A 24 9.71 -4.52 -8.52
CA ILE A 24 8.57 -4.80 -7.64
C ILE A 24 7.34 -5.08 -8.48
N LYS A 25 6.73 -6.25 -8.26
CA LYS A 25 5.49 -6.64 -8.92
C LYS A 25 4.43 -6.85 -7.85
N LEU A 26 3.25 -6.27 -8.06
CA LEU A 26 2.13 -6.38 -7.13
C LEU A 26 1.13 -7.40 -7.63
N TYR A 27 0.57 -8.17 -6.71
CA TYR A 27 -0.49 -9.12 -7.03
C TYR A 27 -1.77 -8.89 -6.24
N GLU A 28 -1.75 -8.04 -5.22
CA GLU A 28 -2.93 -7.72 -4.42
C GLU A 28 -2.81 -6.33 -3.80
N SER A 29 -3.94 -5.61 -3.73
CA SER A 29 -4.01 -4.32 -3.04
C SER A 29 -5.38 -4.13 -2.39
N ASN A 30 -5.47 -3.20 -1.45
CA ASN A 30 -6.72 -2.79 -0.84
C ASN A 30 -7.10 -1.34 -1.22
N ILE A 31 -6.65 -0.85 -2.36
CA ILE A 31 -6.85 0.56 -2.76
C ILE A 31 -8.33 0.97 -2.83
N LEU A 32 -9.21 0.01 -3.08
CA LEU A 32 -10.65 0.28 -3.16
C LEU A 32 -11.35 0.27 -1.79
N SER A 33 -10.63 -0.02 -0.72
CA SER A 33 -11.16 0.04 0.64
C SER A 33 -11.36 1.49 1.08
N ALA A 34 -12.25 1.69 2.04
CA ALA A 34 -12.52 3.02 2.59
C ALA A 34 -11.76 3.23 3.91
N PRO A 35 -11.37 4.47 4.23
CA PRO A 35 -10.81 4.78 5.54
C PRO A 35 -11.88 4.68 6.63
N SER A 36 -11.46 4.38 7.85
CA SER A 36 -12.33 4.32 9.01
C SER A 36 -12.69 5.72 9.50
N LYS A 37 -13.92 5.87 9.98
CA LYS A 37 -14.35 7.12 10.61
C LYS A 37 -13.85 7.20 12.04
N LYS A 38 -13.49 8.41 12.46
CA LYS A 38 -13.22 8.73 13.85
C LYS A 38 -14.52 9.10 14.53
N LEU A 39 -15.11 8.16 15.25
CA LEU A 39 -16.36 8.37 15.94
C LEU A 39 -16.12 8.43 17.45
N GLU A 40 -16.84 9.32 18.11
CA GLU A 40 -16.88 9.43 19.55
C GLU A 40 -18.31 9.24 20.01
N PHE A 41 -18.50 8.38 21.03
CA PHE A 41 -19.80 8.08 21.59
C PHE A 41 -19.84 8.58 23.03
N ILE A 42 -20.74 9.50 23.31
CA ILE A 42 -20.88 10.08 24.66
C ILE A 42 -22.23 9.68 25.23
N ASP A 43 -22.21 8.98 26.37
CA ASP A 43 -23.42 8.66 27.12
C ASP A 43 -23.89 9.91 27.88
N ILE A 44 -25.15 10.26 27.65
CA ILE A 44 -25.77 11.37 28.34
C ILE A 44 -26.73 10.84 29.41
N GLU A 45 -26.52 11.22 30.66
CA GLU A 45 -27.35 10.79 31.76
C GLU A 45 -28.83 11.19 31.53
N GLY A 46 -29.73 10.24 31.75
CA GLY A 46 -31.17 10.44 31.57
C GLY A 46 -31.67 10.32 30.15
N ARG A 47 -30.82 9.89 29.21
CA ARG A 47 -31.21 9.62 27.80
C ARG A 47 -30.87 8.21 27.42
N ASP A 48 -31.72 7.59 26.57
CA ASP A 48 -31.43 6.33 25.94
C ASP A 48 -30.50 6.56 24.75
N GLY A 49 -29.49 5.71 24.64
CA GLY A 49 -28.51 5.78 23.58
C GLY A 49 -27.43 6.83 23.82
N ALA A 50 -26.38 6.76 23.05
CA ALA A 50 -25.23 7.66 23.11
C ALA A 50 -25.32 8.76 22.06
N LEU A 51 -24.74 9.91 22.36
CA LEU A 51 -24.51 10.96 21.39
C LEU A 51 -23.33 10.55 20.52
N THR A 52 -23.51 10.56 19.21
CA THR A 52 -22.45 10.23 18.26
C THR A 52 -21.81 11.51 17.73
N ILE A 53 -20.50 11.62 17.88
CA ILE A 53 -19.72 12.74 17.35
C ILE A 53 -18.85 12.21 16.22
N ASP A 54 -18.96 12.83 15.04
CA ASP A 54 -18.17 12.49 13.86
C ASP A 54 -16.95 13.40 13.80
N ASN A 55 -15.78 12.86 14.08
CA ASN A 55 -14.50 13.59 14.05
C ASN A 55 -13.73 13.41 12.73
N GLY A 56 -14.42 12.99 11.68
CA GLY A 56 -13.82 12.79 10.36
C GLY A 56 -13.32 11.37 10.15
N TYR A 57 -12.28 11.24 9.33
CA TYR A 57 -11.72 9.94 8.96
C TYR A 57 -10.32 9.77 9.51
N GLU A 58 -9.99 8.53 9.85
CA GLU A 58 -8.62 8.15 10.16
C GLU A 58 -7.82 8.05 8.87
N ASP A 59 -6.49 8.11 8.99
CA ASP A 59 -5.61 7.86 7.85
C ASP A 59 -5.89 6.48 7.26
N PHE A 60 -5.80 6.38 5.95
CA PHE A 60 -6.00 5.13 5.23
C PHE A 60 -4.69 4.34 5.19
N ILE A 61 -4.74 3.07 5.56
CA ILE A 61 -3.58 2.19 5.44
C ILE A 61 -3.69 1.39 4.14
N LEU A 62 -2.87 1.76 3.16
CA LEU A 62 -2.79 1.05 1.90
C LEU A 62 -1.87 -0.16 2.08
N LYS A 63 -2.42 -1.35 1.84
CA LYS A 63 -1.69 -2.62 1.96
C LYS A 63 -1.49 -3.22 0.58
N LEU A 64 -0.25 -3.53 0.25
CA LEU A 64 0.14 -4.07 -1.03
C LEU A 64 0.89 -5.37 -0.83
N SER A 65 0.47 -6.42 -1.53
CA SER A 65 1.18 -7.69 -1.55
C SER A 65 2.10 -7.70 -2.76
N CYS A 66 3.39 -7.81 -2.52
CA CYS A 66 4.44 -7.58 -3.50
C CYS A 66 5.37 -8.78 -3.61
N VAL A 67 6.04 -8.88 -4.76
CA VAL A 67 7.11 -9.84 -5.00
C VAL A 67 8.25 -9.14 -5.73
N LEU A 68 9.49 -9.51 -5.40
CA LEU A 68 10.66 -9.02 -6.10
C LEU A 68 10.89 -9.82 -7.38
N VAL A 69 11.16 -9.12 -8.47
CA VAL A 69 11.43 -9.72 -9.76
C VAL A 69 12.71 -9.13 -10.35
N ASN A 70 13.39 -9.91 -11.19
CA ASN A 70 14.55 -9.45 -11.91
C ASN A 70 14.15 -8.75 -13.23
N GLU A 71 15.12 -8.35 -14.02
CA GLU A 71 14.89 -7.69 -15.31
C GLU A 71 14.17 -8.56 -16.35
N HIS A 72 14.14 -9.88 -16.14
CA HIS A 72 13.43 -10.84 -16.99
C HIS A 72 12.03 -11.17 -16.46
N ASP A 73 11.53 -10.41 -15.49
CA ASP A 73 10.22 -10.62 -14.85
C ASP A 73 10.13 -11.97 -14.12
N GLU A 74 11.24 -12.49 -13.67
CA GLU A 74 11.32 -13.71 -12.88
C GLU A 74 11.49 -13.37 -11.41
N VAL A 75 10.85 -14.14 -10.54
CA VAL A 75 10.99 -13.96 -9.08
C VAL A 75 12.42 -14.26 -8.69
N GLU A 76 13.08 -13.28 -8.09
CA GLU A 76 14.47 -13.40 -7.67
C GLU A 76 14.68 -12.61 -6.37
N CYS A 77 15.42 -13.20 -5.45
CA CYS A 77 15.65 -12.65 -4.12
C CYS A 77 17.14 -12.43 -3.91
N THR A 78 17.65 -11.31 -4.40
CA THR A 78 19.04 -10.93 -4.17
C THR A 78 19.10 -9.69 -3.28
N PRO A 79 20.18 -9.51 -2.51
CA PRO A 79 20.35 -8.29 -1.72
C PRO A 79 20.31 -7.01 -2.54
N ALA A 80 20.82 -7.04 -3.78
CA ALA A 80 20.80 -5.87 -4.67
C ALA A 80 19.37 -5.48 -5.04
N LEU A 81 18.51 -6.43 -5.38
CA LEU A 81 17.10 -6.20 -5.69
C LEU A 81 16.35 -5.68 -4.46
N ALA A 82 16.60 -6.26 -3.30
CA ALA A 82 15.97 -5.83 -2.05
C ALA A 82 16.32 -4.38 -1.71
N ARG A 83 17.59 -4.00 -1.84
CA ARG A 83 18.02 -2.61 -1.58
C ARG A 83 17.38 -1.63 -2.55
N ARG A 84 17.29 -2.00 -3.82
CA ARG A 84 16.66 -1.16 -4.85
C ARG A 84 15.18 -0.95 -4.57
N ALA A 85 14.47 -2.00 -4.20
CA ALA A 85 13.07 -1.93 -3.82
C ALA A 85 12.87 -1.08 -2.56
N LYS A 86 13.71 -1.28 -1.55
CA LYS A 86 13.67 -0.51 -0.32
C LYS A 86 13.87 0.97 -0.56
N LYS A 87 14.83 1.33 -1.40
CA LYS A 87 15.10 2.73 -1.75
C LYS A 87 13.89 3.35 -2.44
N PHE A 88 13.25 2.64 -3.36
CA PHE A 88 12.05 3.11 -4.04
C PHE A 88 10.90 3.37 -3.04
N LEU A 89 10.66 2.44 -2.12
CA LEU A 89 9.56 2.53 -1.18
C LEU A 89 9.75 3.59 -0.09
N LEU A 90 10.98 3.77 0.39
CA LEU A 90 11.27 4.63 1.54
C LEU A 90 11.66 6.06 1.18
N ASP A 91 11.75 6.39 -0.09
CA ASP A 91 12.22 7.70 -0.53
C ASP A 91 11.15 8.77 -0.40
N GLY A 92 11.22 9.54 0.68
CA GLY A 92 10.36 10.71 0.90
C GLY A 92 9.09 10.45 1.72
N VAL A 93 8.33 11.51 1.90
CA VAL A 93 7.07 11.50 2.67
C VAL A 93 5.95 12.14 1.84
N ASN A 94 4.70 11.77 2.15
CA ASN A 94 3.51 12.28 1.44
C ASN A 94 3.66 12.18 -0.09
N ARG A 95 4.08 11.03 -0.54
CA ARG A 95 4.32 10.76 -1.96
C ARG A 95 3.00 10.54 -2.70
N LYS A 96 2.99 10.92 -3.96
CA LYS A 96 1.85 10.64 -4.84
C LYS A 96 1.82 9.15 -5.16
N ILE A 97 0.74 8.49 -4.76
CA ILE A 97 0.58 7.05 -4.94
C ILE A 97 -0.57 6.79 -5.91
N GLN A 98 -0.28 6.07 -6.98
CA GLN A 98 -1.28 5.59 -7.92
C GLN A 98 -1.05 4.11 -8.19
N LEU A 99 -2.15 3.38 -8.41
CA LEU A 99 -2.10 2.00 -8.86
C LEU A 99 -2.75 1.89 -10.23
N SER A 100 -2.24 0.97 -11.05
CA SER A 100 -2.78 0.76 -12.40
C SER A 100 -4.26 0.40 -12.44
N GLU A 101 -4.81 -0.08 -11.33
CA GLU A 101 -6.23 -0.39 -11.21
C GLU A 101 -7.11 0.83 -10.89
N ASP A 102 -6.53 1.96 -10.53
CA ASP A 102 -7.27 3.21 -10.24
C ASP A 102 -6.38 4.43 -10.53
N MET A 103 -6.24 4.76 -11.82
CA MET A 103 -5.36 5.85 -12.26
C MET A 103 -6.05 7.22 -12.28
N ASP A 104 -7.37 7.28 -12.06
CA ASP A 104 -8.11 8.54 -12.07
C ASP A 104 -7.87 9.38 -10.83
N TYR A 105 -7.40 8.75 -9.76
CA TYR A 105 -7.15 9.38 -8.47
C TYR A 105 -5.79 8.99 -7.95
N TYR A 106 -5.29 9.77 -7.01
CA TYR A 106 -4.07 9.41 -6.31
C TYR A 106 -4.22 9.61 -4.80
N LEU A 107 -3.40 8.91 -4.04
CA LEU A 107 -3.29 9.06 -2.60
C LEU A 107 -1.98 9.76 -2.27
N LEU A 108 -1.96 10.48 -1.16
CA LEU A 108 -0.74 11.02 -0.59
C LEU A 108 -0.37 10.17 0.62
N GLY A 109 0.75 9.50 0.55
CA GLY A 109 1.13 8.56 1.60
C GLY A 109 2.62 8.42 1.80
N THR A 110 2.96 7.85 2.95
CA THR A 110 4.33 7.59 3.36
C THR A 110 4.47 6.11 3.70
N TYR A 111 5.57 5.49 3.30
CA TYR A 111 5.84 4.10 3.63
C TYR A 111 5.88 3.92 5.15
N ASN A 112 5.07 3.01 5.63
CA ASN A 112 4.86 2.76 7.06
C ASN A 112 4.73 1.26 7.31
N SER A 113 5.75 0.49 6.91
CA SER A 113 5.77 -0.94 7.13
C SER A 113 6.89 -1.31 8.08
N ASP A 114 6.56 -2.16 9.04
CA ASP A 114 7.56 -2.75 9.94
C ASP A 114 8.20 -3.99 9.32
N ILE A 115 7.80 -4.36 8.10
CA ILE A 115 8.33 -5.55 7.44
C ILE A 115 9.74 -5.26 6.96
N ASP A 116 10.65 -6.10 7.43
CA ASP A 116 12.02 -6.09 6.96
C ASP A 116 12.08 -6.71 5.57
N ILE A 117 12.51 -5.93 4.59
CA ILE A 117 12.65 -6.43 3.21
C ILE A 117 13.72 -7.53 3.15
N GLU A 118 14.69 -7.52 4.07
CA GLU A 118 15.67 -8.58 4.16
C GLU A 118 15.04 -9.93 4.54
N GLU A 119 13.96 -9.91 5.32
CA GLU A 119 13.18 -11.12 5.59
C GLU A 119 12.47 -11.62 4.33
N ALA A 120 12.10 -10.73 3.42
CA ALA A 120 11.47 -11.11 2.17
C ALA A 120 12.40 -11.95 1.29
N ILE A 121 13.71 -11.76 1.42
CA ILE A 121 14.69 -12.59 0.71
C ILE A 121 14.59 -14.04 1.16
N GLU A 122 14.37 -14.27 2.45
CA GLU A 122 14.21 -15.61 3.03
C GLU A 122 12.86 -16.24 2.63
N THR A 123 11.86 -15.43 2.29
CA THR A 123 10.54 -15.88 1.88
C THR A 123 10.33 -15.83 0.37
N PHE A 124 11.39 -16.00 -0.41
CA PHE A 124 11.35 -16.03 -1.87
C PHE A 124 10.85 -14.73 -2.52
N GLY A 125 11.19 -13.59 -1.92
CA GLY A 125 10.86 -12.27 -2.45
C GLY A 125 9.45 -11.77 -2.17
N LEU A 126 8.63 -12.55 -1.46
CA LEU A 126 7.30 -12.14 -1.07
C LEU A 126 7.35 -11.19 0.12
N PHE A 127 6.68 -10.05 0.01
CA PHE A 127 6.58 -9.12 1.14
C PHE A 127 5.31 -8.28 1.04
N GLN A 128 4.90 -7.70 2.17
CA GLN A 128 3.78 -6.79 2.22
C GLN A 128 4.30 -5.37 2.47
N ALA A 129 3.94 -4.45 1.57
CA ALA A 129 4.24 -3.04 1.73
C ALA A 129 3.02 -2.32 2.28
N GLN A 130 3.22 -1.40 3.22
CA GLN A 130 2.14 -0.59 3.79
C GLN A 130 2.52 0.88 3.72
N PHE A 131 1.54 1.68 3.28
CA PHE A 131 1.66 3.13 3.26
C PHE A 131 0.56 3.73 4.12
N ARG A 132 0.94 4.66 4.98
CA ARG A 132 -0.03 5.46 5.71
C ARG A 132 -0.39 6.66 4.85
N CYS A 133 -1.62 6.71 4.40
CA CYS A 133 -2.11 7.68 3.44
C CYS A 133 -3.11 8.64 4.07
N LYS A 134 -3.16 9.86 3.54
CA LYS A 134 -4.24 10.78 3.86
C LYS A 134 -5.58 10.13 3.48
N PRO A 135 -6.67 10.39 4.24
CA PRO A 135 -7.94 9.69 4.02
C PRO A 135 -8.70 10.12 2.77
N TYR A 136 -8.14 11.00 1.97
CA TYR A 136 -8.80 11.53 0.78
C TYR A 136 -8.06 11.13 -0.49
N ARG A 137 -8.82 10.91 -1.56
CA ARG A 137 -8.27 10.73 -2.90
C ARG A 137 -8.29 12.07 -3.64
N PHE A 138 -7.24 12.31 -4.36
CA PHE A 138 -7.05 13.58 -5.08
C PHE A 138 -7.13 13.41 -6.59
#